data_38525c2981d0836091a291a878b1806d
#
_entry.id   38525c2981d0836091a291a878b1806d
#
_cell.length_a   1.000
_cell.length_b   1.000
_cell.length_c   1.000
_cell.angle_alpha   90.00
_cell.angle_beta   90.00
_cell.angle_gamma   90.00
#
_symmetry.space_group_name_H-M   'P 1'
#
loop_
_entity.id
_entity.type
_entity.pdbx_description
1 polymer ?
#
loop_
_entity_poly.entity_id
_entity_poly.type
_entity_poly.pdbx_seq_one_letter_code
_entity_poly.pdbx_strand_id
1 'polypeptide(L)'
;MTKVVSFINLKGGVGKTTTTVNIAATLATDGYKVLVIDLDPQTNATVSLIDQEDWQDRHDRGQTLYHMFNDMLKGESQFNIDGAILNDVGDIDGLDLLPSSIHLVEIQDDIPDMDNKAYVSHVDVLGNIIESIKENYDFILIDCPPNLGAITLNGISISDYYIVPTVPDILSKIGISLILNRINSFKKRKHSCKIDLAGIIFTKVDYRTNLHKSTMTELRSGDYSDVVFKNDFPQRISVAEAPVDSRPFITSATAKRKPDFHDTKGIITKLTNEFLERVGG
;
A
#
# COMPACT_ATOMS: atom_id res chain seq x y z
N MET A 1 3.88 13.04 -14.75
CA MET A 1 2.46 12.74 -14.35
C MET A 1 2.52 11.70 -13.24
N THR A 2 1.96 12.01 -12.11
CA THR A 2 1.95 11.16 -10.90
C THR A 2 1.35 9.78 -11.18
N LYS A 3 1.97 8.73 -10.66
CA LYS A 3 1.44 7.36 -10.71
C LYS A 3 0.89 6.97 -9.35
N VAL A 4 -0.37 6.59 -9.30
CA VAL A 4 -1.03 6.12 -8.07
C VAL A 4 -1.17 4.60 -8.13
N VAL A 5 -0.61 3.89 -7.14
CA VAL A 5 -0.55 2.43 -7.13
C VAL A 5 -1.04 1.86 -5.81
N SER A 6 -2.09 1.04 -5.84
CA SER A 6 -2.63 0.35 -4.66
C SER A 6 -2.04 -1.06 -4.52
N PHE A 7 -1.65 -1.43 -3.31
CA PHE A 7 -1.23 -2.80 -2.96
C PHE A 7 -2.40 -3.53 -2.30
N ILE A 8 -2.93 -4.55 -2.95
CA ILE A 8 -4.23 -5.14 -2.60
C ILE A 8 -4.12 -6.66 -2.44
N ASN A 9 -4.59 -7.19 -1.32
CA ASN A 9 -4.88 -8.61 -1.18
C ASN A 9 -5.92 -8.82 -0.07
N LEU A 10 -6.85 -9.75 -0.27
CA LEU A 10 -7.90 -10.11 0.69
C LEU A 10 -7.39 -10.91 1.88
N LYS A 11 -6.20 -11.48 1.77
CA LYS A 11 -5.56 -12.25 2.83
C LYS A 11 -4.66 -11.33 3.66
N GLY A 12 -4.81 -11.40 4.98
CA GLY A 12 -3.90 -10.74 5.92
C GLY A 12 -2.52 -11.40 5.94
N GLY A 13 -1.49 -10.62 6.28
CA GLY A 13 -0.14 -11.14 6.49
C GLY A 13 0.62 -11.58 5.23
N VAL A 14 0.15 -11.25 4.03
CA VAL A 14 0.82 -11.58 2.76
C VAL A 14 1.95 -10.61 2.37
N GLY A 15 2.32 -9.65 3.22
CA GLY A 15 3.41 -8.72 2.95
C GLY A 15 3.03 -7.51 2.11
N LYS A 16 1.74 -7.09 2.06
CA LYS A 16 1.31 -5.84 1.41
C LYS A 16 2.13 -4.66 1.91
N THR A 17 1.99 -4.33 3.18
CA THR A 17 2.70 -3.26 3.86
C THR A 17 4.20 -3.30 3.65
N THR A 18 4.81 -4.48 3.87
CA THR A 18 6.25 -4.68 3.68
C THR A 18 6.68 -4.33 2.26
N THR A 19 5.91 -4.76 1.26
CA THR A 19 6.20 -4.48 -0.15
C THR A 19 6.02 -3.00 -0.46
N THR A 20 4.91 -2.40 -0.03
CA THR A 20 4.59 -0.97 -0.23
C THR A 20 5.68 -0.09 0.35
N VAL A 21 5.99 -0.25 1.64
CA VAL A 21 6.97 0.59 2.36
C VAL A 21 8.37 0.46 1.77
N ASN A 22 8.81 -0.76 1.42
CA ASN A 22 10.17 -0.94 0.91
C ASN A 22 10.32 -0.51 -0.56
N ILE A 23 9.31 -0.64 -1.39
CA ILE A 23 9.31 -0.04 -2.75
C ILE A 23 9.31 1.48 -2.62
N ALA A 24 8.45 2.07 -1.79
CA ALA A 24 8.40 3.52 -1.57
C ALA A 24 9.75 4.08 -1.12
N ALA A 25 10.36 3.44 -0.10
CA ALA A 25 11.66 3.84 0.43
C ALA A 25 12.78 3.74 -0.61
N THR A 26 12.75 2.72 -1.46
CA THR A 26 13.77 2.57 -2.53
C THR A 26 13.57 3.65 -3.60
N LEU A 27 12.34 3.90 -4.04
CA LEU A 27 12.03 4.97 -4.99
C LEU A 27 12.49 6.33 -4.49
N ALA A 28 12.19 6.68 -3.22
CA ALA A 28 12.62 7.94 -2.65
C ALA A 28 14.15 8.04 -2.53
N THR A 29 14.83 6.95 -2.16
CA THR A 29 16.31 6.89 -2.17
C THR A 29 16.90 7.08 -3.56
N ASP A 30 16.18 6.69 -4.62
CA ASP A 30 16.54 6.88 -6.01
C ASP A 30 16.16 8.28 -6.54
N GLY A 31 15.63 9.16 -5.68
CA GLY A 31 15.37 10.59 -5.96
C GLY A 31 13.95 10.92 -6.41
N TYR A 32 13.01 9.96 -6.37
CA TYR A 32 11.59 10.23 -6.64
C TYR A 32 10.90 10.82 -5.41
N LYS A 33 9.90 11.68 -5.64
CA LYS A 33 8.99 12.14 -4.58
C LYS A 33 7.85 11.15 -4.40
N VAL A 34 7.76 10.52 -3.23
CA VAL A 34 6.85 9.41 -2.97
C VAL A 34 5.96 9.70 -1.76
N LEU A 35 4.65 9.60 -1.93
CA LEU A 35 3.70 9.61 -0.83
C LEU A 35 3.24 8.17 -0.56
N VAL A 36 3.37 7.72 0.69
CA VAL A 36 2.70 6.51 1.19
C VAL A 36 1.39 6.90 1.84
N ILE A 37 0.29 6.27 1.44
CA ILE A 37 -1.02 6.39 2.10
C ILE A 37 -1.32 5.07 2.77
N ASP A 38 -1.46 5.07 4.10
CA ASP A 38 -1.81 3.89 4.88
C ASP A 38 -3.32 3.81 5.10
N LEU A 39 -4.04 3.03 4.30
CA LEU A 39 -5.48 2.81 4.43
C LEU A 39 -5.84 1.68 5.41
N ASP A 40 -4.85 0.93 5.92
CA ASP A 40 -5.14 -0.19 6.83
C ASP A 40 -5.34 0.33 8.26
N PRO A 41 -6.51 0.10 8.90
CA PRO A 41 -6.73 0.42 10.31
C PRO A 41 -5.72 -0.24 11.28
N GLN A 42 -5.01 -1.27 10.84
CA GLN A 42 -3.91 -1.87 11.61
C GLN A 42 -2.65 -0.98 11.69
N THR A 43 -2.60 0.13 10.94
CA THR A 43 -1.53 1.14 10.97
C THR A 43 -0.12 0.61 10.70
N ASN A 44 0.01 -0.52 10.02
CA ASN A 44 1.30 -1.19 9.85
C ASN A 44 2.30 -0.40 9.00
N ALA A 45 1.85 0.30 7.95
CA ALA A 45 2.72 1.16 7.16
C ALA A 45 3.14 2.39 7.96
N THR A 46 2.21 2.97 8.72
CA THR A 46 2.44 4.12 9.59
C THR A 46 3.54 3.84 10.61
N VAL A 47 3.40 2.79 11.42
CA VAL A 47 4.40 2.45 12.47
C VAL A 47 5.72 1.91 11.91
N SER A 48 5.74 1.54 10.63
CA SER A 48 6.99 1.18 9.93
C SER A 48 7.78 2.41 9.47
N LEU A 49 7.21 3.61 9.54
CA LEU A 49 7.80 4.85 9.01
C LEU A 49 7.96 5.94 10.07
N ILE A 50 7.13 5.94 11.11
CA ILE A 50 7.18 6.88 12.24
C ILE A 50 7.04 6.14 13.56
N ASP A 51 7.51 6.73 14.63
CA ASP A 51 7.37 6.14 15.97
C ASP A 51 5.97 6.36 16.57
N GLN A 52 5.70 5.71 17.68
CA GLN A 52 4.39 5.73 18.32
C GLN A 52 4.04 7.11 18.89
N GLU A 53 5.04 7.88 19.35
CA GLU A 53 4.84 9.22 19.90
C GLU A 53 4.41 10.20 18.82
N ASP A 54 5.10 10.18 17.67
CA ASP A 54 4.74 10.95 16.49
C ASP A 54 3.33 10.60 15.97
N TRP A 55 2.99 9.30 15.95
CA TRP A 55 1.66 8.85 15.54
C TRP A 55 0.58 9.39 16.49
N GLN A 56 0.80 9.32 17.82
CA GLN A 56 -0.16 9.80 18.82
C GLN A 56 -0.39 11.31 18.68
N ASP A 57 0.70 12.10 18.55
CA ASP A 57 0.63 13.53 18.34
C ASP A 57 -0.20 13.89 17.10
N ARG A 58 -0.01 13.15 15.99
CA ARG A 58 -0.81 13.35 14.77
C ARG A 58 -2.28 13.00 14.97
N HIS A 59 -2.57 11.93 15.68
CA HIS A 59 -3.95 11.58 16.00
C HIS A 59 -4.61 12.67 16.85
N ASP A 60 -3.96 13.13 17.92
CA ASP A 60 -4.51 14.14 18.84
C ASP A 60 -4.75 15.50 18.16
N ARG A 61 -3.98 15.82 17.12
CA ARG A 61 -4.14 17.02 16.29
C ARG A 61 -5.16 16.90 15.16
N GLY A 62 -5.83 15.78 15.02
CA GLY A 62 -6.79 15.59 13.93
C GLY A 62 -6.16 15.33 12.56
N GLN A 63 -4.94 14.79 12.50
CA GLN A 63 -4.10 14.71 11.30
C GLN A 63 -3.88 13.27 10.82
N THR A 64 -4.91 12.42 10.89
CA THR A 64 -4.88 11.05 10.38
C THR A 64 -6.08 10.78 9.46
N LEU A 65 -6.03 9.72 8.67
CA LEU A 65 -7.12 9.32 7.78
C LEU A 65 -8.46 9.09 8.51
N TYR A 66 -8.42 8.70 9.79
CA TYR A 66 -9.63 8.66 10.60
C TYR A 66 -10.37 10.00 10.59
N HIS A 67 -9.66 11.10 10.83
CA HIS A 67 -10.25 12.43 10.90
C HIS A 67 -10.80 12.87 9.55
N MET A 68 -10.11 12.55 8.47
CA MET A 68 -10.58 12.79 7.10
C MET A 68 -11.94 12.14 6.83
N PHE A 69 -12.08 10.85 7.12
CA PHE A 69 -13.34 10.13 6.91
C PHE A 69 -14.43 10.57 7.90
N ASN A 70 -14.06 10.82 9.17
CA ASN A 70 -14.99 11.25 10.22
C ASN A 70 -15.58 12.64 9.93
N ASP A 71 -14.75 13.58 9.45
CA ASP A 71 -15.23 14.90 9.00
C ASP A 71 -16.28 14.78 7.91
N MET A 72 -16.00 13.93 6.92
CA MET A 72 -16.96 13.71 5.83
C MET A 72 -18.25 13.06 6.32
N LEU A 73 -18.19 12.10 7.26
CA LEU A 73 -19.37 11.49 7.88
C LEU A 73 -20.23 12.51 8.64
N LYS A 74 -19.59 13.48 9.28
CA LYS A 74 -20.26 14.56 10.04
C LYS A 74 -20.68 15.75 9.19
N GLY A 75 -20.23 15.84 7.93
CA GLY A 75 -20.41 17.01 7.07
C GLY A 75 -19.60 18.21 7.54
N GLU A 76 -18.45 17.96 8.15
CA GLU A 76 -17.49 18.95 8.61
C GLU A 76 -16.37 19.12 7.57
N SER A 77 -15.51 20.15 7.74
CA SER A 77 -14.38 20.46 6.86
C SER A 77 -13.19 20.95 7.68
N GLN A 78 -12.85 20.23 8.74
CA GLN A 78 -11.77 20.59 9.65
C GLN A 78 -10.43 19.93 9.24
N PHE A 79 -10.50 18.79 8.55
CA PHE A 79 -9.30 18.06 8.11
C PHE A 79 -8.49 18.87 7.10
N ASN A 80 -7.21 19.05 7.41
CA ASN A 80 -6.25 19.72 6.54
C ASN A 80 -5.20 18.72 6.04
N ILE A 81 -5.20 18.43 4.74
CA ILE A 81 -4.29 17.48 4.12
C ILE A 81 -2.83 17.90 4.26
N ASP A 82 -2.49 19.19 4.07
CA ASP A 82 -1.11 19.68 4.17
C ASP A 82 -0.55 19.51 5.60
N GLY A 83 -1.41 19.68 6.62
CA GLY A 83 -1.03 19.45 8.00
C GLY A 83 -0.96 17.97 8.38
N ALA A 84 -1.65 17.09 7.65
CA ALA A 84 -1.70 15.65 7.93
C ALA A 84 -0.52 14.88 7.34
N ILE A 85 0.09 15.36 6.26
CA ILE A 85 1.25 14.73 5.64
C ILE A 85 2.49 14.93 6.52
N LEU A 86 3.19 13.84 6.79
CA LEU A 86 4.53 13.85 7.38
C LEU A 86 5.55 13.75 6.27
N ASN A 87 6.47 14.71 6.23
CA ASN A 87 7.51 14.75 5.20
C ASN A 87 8.76 14.00 5.67
N ASP A 88 9.51 13.46 4.70
CA ASP A 88 10.83 12.85 4.89
C ASP A 88 10.88 11.76 5.97
N VAL A 89 9.81 10.94 6.03
CA VAL A 89 9.68 9.87 7.02
C VAL A 89 10.71 8.75 6.80
N GLY A 90 11.00 8.00 7.86
CA GLY A 90 11.94 6.88 7.78
C GLY A 90 13.40 7.30 7.54
N ASP A 91 13.76 8.57 7.79
CA ASP A 91 15.05 9.20 7.50
C ASP A 91 15.39 9.16 5.98
N ILE A 92 14.41 9.38 5.12
CA ILE A 92 14.57 9.38 3.65
C ILE A 92 13.94 10.64 3.07
N ASP A 93 14.77 11.50 2.48
CA ASP A 93 14.33 12.71 1.78
C ASP A 93 13.36 12.34 0.65
N GLY A 94 12.24 13.05 0.57
CA GLY A 94 11.22 12.83 -0.46
C GLY A 94 10.31 11.61 -0.24
N LEU A 95 10.39 10.94 0.92
CA LEU A 95 9.43 9.92 1.35
C LEU A 95 8.45 10.52 2.33
N ASP A 96 7.21 10.71 1.92
CA ASP A 96 6.16 11.29 2.73
C ASP A 96 5.11 10.25 3.12
N LEU A 97 4.37 10.51 4.20
CA LEU A 97 3.35 9.62 4.76
C LEU A 97 2.06 10.39 5.06
N LEU A 98 0.93 9.86 4.58
CA LEU A 98 -0.40 10.15 5.12
C LEU A 98 -0.81 9.01 6.06
N PRO A 99 -0.80 9.24 7.40
CA PRO A 99 -0.89 8.18 8.38
C PRO A 99 -2.32 7.67 8.58
N SER A 100 -2.42 6.37 8.87
CA SER A 100 -3.65 5.72 9.31
C SER A 100 -3.94 5.96 10.80
N SER A 101 -5.07 5.45 11.25
CA SER A 101 -5.42 5.38 12.66
C SER A 101 -6.21 4.10 12.96
N ILE A 102 -5.94 3.50 14.12
CA ILE A 102 -6.72 2.35 14.62
C ILE A 102 -8.21 2.69 14.80
N HIS A 103 -8.54 3.96 15.00
CA HIS A 103 -9.92 4.44 15.14
C HIS A 103 -10.72 4.39 13.82
N LEU A 104 -10.07 4.15 12.67
CA LEU A 104 -10.79 3.88 11.41
C LEU A 104 -11.74 2.68 11.52
N VAL A 105 -11.45 1.71 12.41
CA VAL A 105 -12.34 0.58 12.70
C VAL A 105 -13.70 1.03 13.21
N GLU A 106 -13.75 2.13 13.97
CA GLU A 106 -14.97 2.63 14.60
C GLU A 106 -15.97 3.20 13.58
N ILE A 107 -15.48 3.70 12.46
CA ILE A 107 -16.28 4.41 11.45
C ILE A 107 -16.39 3.69 10.11
N GLN A 108 -15.63 2.62 9.89
CA GLN A 108 -15.55 1.96 8.58
C GLN A 108 -16.91 1.44 8.09
N ASP A 109 -17.78 1.00 8.99
CA ASP A 109 -19.10 0.47 8.66
C ASP A 109 -20.12 1.59 8.37
N ASP A 110 -19.87 2.81 8.84
CA ASP A 110 -20.72 3.98 8.62
C ASP A 110 -20.38 4.69 7.30
N ILE A 111 -19.18 4.51 6.75
CA ILE A 111 -18.73 5.17 5.51
C ILE A 111 -19.70 4.93 4.33
N PRO A 112 -20.23 3.72 4.08
CA PRO A 112 -21.20 3.50 3.00
C PRO A 112 -22.50 4.34 3.11
N ASP A 113 -22.89 4.74 4.34
CA ASP A 113 -24.09 5.53 4.57
C ASP A 113 -23.93 7.04 4.22
N MET A 114 -22.70 7.45 3.87
CA MET A 114 -22.43 8.84 3.45
C MET A 114 -23.21 9.24 2.20
N ASP A 115 -23.44 8.32 1.26
CA ASP A 115 -24.17 8.60 0.02
C ASP A 115 -25.57 9.17 0.26
N ASN A 116 -26.13 8.91 1.45
CA ASN A 116 -27.43 9.42 1.87
C ASN A 116 -27.35 10.80 2.54
N LYS A 117 -26.16 11.27 2.93
CA LYS A 117 -25.98 12.47 3.77
C LYS A 117 -25.14 13.57 3.10
N ALA A 118 -24.30 13.23 2.14
CA ALA A 118 -23.39 14.17 1.51
C ALA A 118 -23.49 14.10 -0.03
N TYR A 119 -23.11 15.19 -0.71
CA TYR A 119 -23.02 15.23 -2.18
C TYR A 119 -21.77 14.48 -2.73
N VAL A 120 -21.01 13.80 -1.86
CA VAL A 120 -19.79 13.07 -2.20
C VAL A 120 -20.05 11.59 -2.02
N SER A 121 -19.75 10.80 -3.05
CA SER A 121 -19.82 9.34 -2.95
C SER A 121 -18.81 8.82 -1.92
N HIS A 122 -19.21 7.84 -1.11
CA HIS A 122 -18.40 7.21 -0.08
C HIS A 122 -17.08 6.61 -0.59
N VAL A 123 -16.94 6.41 -1.91
CA VAL A 123 -15.71 5.89 -2.55
C VAL A 123 -14.85 6.99 -3.19
N ASP A 124 -15.22 8.26 -3.07
CA ASP A 124 -14.52 9.41 -3.66
C ASP A 124 -13.92 10.36 -2.62
N VAL A 125 -14.06 10.05 -1.34
CA VAL A 125 -13.59 10.90 -0.24
C VAL A 125 -12.10 11.18 -0.34
N LEU A 126 -11.30 10.12 -0.47
CA LEU A 126 -9.84 10.24 -0.61
C LEU A 126 -9.45 11.00 -1.89
N GLY A 127 -10.15 10.73 -2.99
CA GLY A 127 -9.87 11.35 -4.28
C GLY A 127 -10.01 12.87 -4.25
N ASN A 128 -11.09 13.36 -3.65
CA ASN A 128 -11.35 14.80 -3.55
C ASN A 128 -10.27 15.55 -2.75
N ILE A 129 -9.64 14.87 -1.80
CA ILE A 129 -8.62 15.47 -0.93
C ILE A 129 -7.23 15.37 -1.57
N ILE A 130 -6.89 14.21 -2.14
CA ILE A 130 -5.57 13.96 -2.75
C ILE A 130 -5.37 14.77 -4.03
N GLU A 131 -6.42 15.13 -4.77
CA GLU A 131 -6.30 15.87 -6.03
C GLU A 131 -5.50 17.17 -5.88
N SER A 132 -5.63 17.87 -4.73
CA SER A 132 -4.93 19.12 -4.47
C SER A 132 -3.41 18.99 -4.32
N ILE A 133 -2.92 17.82 -3.96
CA ILE A 133 -1.51 17.56 -3.67
C ILE A 133 -0.85 16.57 -4.63
N LYS A 134 -1.66 15.90 -5.46
CA LYS A 134 -1.22 14.79 -6.32
C LYS A 134 0.00 15.16 -7.16
N GLU A 135 0.01 16.33 -7.75
CA GLU A 135 1.08 16.79 -8.65
C GLU A 135 2.43 17.05 -7.95
N ASN A 136 2.45 17.06 -6.61
CA ASN A 136 3.68 17.22 -5.83
C ASN A 136 4.53 15.95 -5.81
N TYR A 137 3.97 14.81 -6.25
CA TYR A 137 4.59 13.49 -6.15
C TYR A 137 4.78 12.84 -7.52
N ASP A 138 5.87 12.07 -7.65
CA ASP A 138 6.07 11.16 -8.79
C ASP A 138 5.23 9.89 -8.61
N PHE A 139 5.18 9.37 -7.37
CA PHE A 139 4.43 8.18 -6.99
C PHE A 139 3.59 8.41 -5.73
N ILE A 140 2.38 7.86 -5.74
CA ILE A 140 1.55 7.69 -4.55
C ILE A 140 1.28 6.20 -4.39
N LEU A 141 1.83 5.60 -3.32
CA LEU A 141 1.69 4.18 -3.03
C LEU A 141 0.70 3.98 -1.87
N ILE A 142 -0.31 3.15 -2.09
CA ILE A 142 -1.42 2.97 -1.16
C ILE A 142 -1.35 1.56 -0.56
N ASP A 143 -1.13 1.46 0.76
CA ASP A 143 -1.25 0.22 1.50
C ASP A 143 -2.71 -0.02 1.90
N CYS A 144 -3.31 -1.08 1.39
CA CYS A 144 -4.72 -1.38 1.56
C CYS A 144 -4.97 -2.45 2.64
N PRO A 145 -6.07 -2.35 3.40
CA PRO A 145 -6.47 -3.41 4.34
C PRO A 145 -6.80 -4.73 3.61
N PRO A 146 -6.89 -5.86 4.35
CA PRO A 146 -7.16 -7.19 3.77
C PRO A 146 -8.65 -7.41 3.42
N ASN A 147 -9.30 -6.39 2.86
CA ASN A 147 -10.69 -6.45 2.42
C ASN A 147 -10.91 -5.50 1.22
N LEU A 148 -12.08 -5.56 0.61
CA LEU A 148 -12.53 -4.62 -0.43
C LEU A 148 -13.74 -3.84 0.05
N GLY A 149 -13.68 -3.30 1.28
CA GLY A 149 -14.67 -2.39 1.84
C GLY A 149 -14.54 -0.96 1.33
N ALA A 150 -15.35 -0.04 1.86
CA ALA A 150 -15.42 1.35 1.43
C ALA A 150 -14.04 2.06 1.47
N ILE A 151 -13.25 1.83 2.52
CA ILE A 151 -11.91 2.40 2.66
C ILE A 151 -10.99 1.96 1.52
N THR A 152 -10.94 0.65 1.24
CA THR A 152 -10.12 0.11 0.13
C THR A 152 -10.60 0.63 -1.22
N LEU A 153 -11.92 0.75 -1.41
CA LEU A 153 -12.50 1.27 -2.65
C LEU A 153 -12.14 2.74 -2.89
N ASN A 154 -11.90 3.54 -1.85
CA ASN A 154 -11.34 4.88 -1.99
C ASN A 154 -9.94 4.86 -2.62
N GLY A 155 -9.06 3.98 -2.15
CA GLY A 155 -7.74 3.78 -2.75
C GLY A 155 -7.83 3.31 -4.21
N ILE A 156 -8.66 2.29 -4.48
CA ILE A 156 -8.87 1.76 -5.83
C ILE A 156 -9.42 2.82 -6.78
N SER A 157 -10.30 3.69 -6.31
CA SER A 157 -10.98 4.69 -7.12
C SER A 157 -10.02 5.72 -7.73
N ILE A 158 -8.94 6.05 -7.04
CA ILE A 158 -7.93 7.03 -7.44
C ILE A 158 -6.68 6.42 -8.10
N SER A 159 -6.55 5.10 -8.06
CA SER A 159 -5.35 4.42 -8.53
C SER A 159 -5.33 4.24 -10.05
N ASP A 160 -4.15 4.45 -10.64
CA ASP A 160 -3.85 4.09 -12.03
C ASP A 160 -3.58 2.59 -12.14
N TYR A 161 -2.91 2.03 -11.13
CA TYR A 161 -2.52 0.63 -11.09
C TYR A 161 -2.79 -0.02 -9.73
N TYR A 162 -2.89 -1.35 -9.74
CA TYR A 162 -2.81 -2.14 -8.52
C TYR A 162 -1.84 -3.31 -8.66
N ILE A 163 -1.25 -3.67 -7.54
CA ILE A 163 -0.35 -4.82 -7.39
C ILE A 163 -0.97 -5.77 -6.37
N VAL A 164 -0.79 -7.08 -6.60
CA VAL A 164 -1.27 -8.14 -5.71
C VAL A 164 -0.10 -8.88 -5.08
N PRO A 165 0.40 -8.43 -3.90
CA PRO A 165 1.38 -9.19 -3.13
C PRO A 165 0.74 -10.50 -2.63
N THR A 166 1.41 -11.63 -2.87
CA THR A 166 0.82 -12.96 -2.66
C THR A 166 1.88 -13.94 -2.15
N VAL A 167 1.56 -14.64 -1.06
CA VAL A 167 2.35 -15.81 -0.64
C VAL A 167 1.99 -16.98 -1.57
N PRO A 168 2.95 -17.68 -2.18
CA PRO A 168 2.65 -18.76 -3.14
C PRO A 168 2.17 -20.03 -2.43
N ASP A 169 0.95 -20.01 -1.92
CA ASP A 169 0.27 -21.12 -1.25
C ASP A 169 -0.90 -21.68 -2.07
N ILE A 170 -1.57 -22.72 -1.56
CA ILE A 170 -2.65 -23.43 -2.25
C ILE A 170 -3.81 -22.50 -2.64
N LEU A 171 -4.10 -21.46 -1.85
CA LEU A 171 -5.24 -20.56 -2.04
C LEU A 171 -4.89 -19.34 -2.91
N SER A 172 -3.63 -19.17 -3.31
CA SER A 172 -3.16 -17.98 -4.03
C SER A 172 -3.93 -17.74 -5.33
N LYS A 173 -4.10 -18.77 -6.15
CA LYS A 173 -4.79 -18.68 -7.44
C LYS A 173 -6.27 -18.25 -7.26
N ILE A 174 -6.94 -18.84 -6.27
CA ILE A 174 -8.34 -18.48 -5.96
C ILE A 174 -8.42 -17.04 -5.46
N GLY A 175 -7.52 -16.65 -4.55
CA GLY A 175 -7.47 -15.28 -4.01
C GLY A 175 -7.23 -14.23 -5.09
N ILE A 176 -6.26 -14.45 -5.98
CA ILE A 176 -5.96 -13.57 -7.12
C ILE A 176 -7.21 -13.42 -8.00
N SER A 177 -7.79 -14.54 -8.44
CA SER A 177 -8.98 -14.55 -9.30
C SER A 177 -10.15 -13.78 -8.68
N LEU A 178 -10.35 -13.92 -7.36
CA LEU A 178 -11.40 -13.20 -6.62
C LEU A 178 -11.14 -11.69 -6.61
N ILE A 179 -9.90 -11.26 -6.37
CA ILE A 179 -9.52 -9.84 -6.38
C ILE A 179 -9.78 -9.24 -7.76
N LEU A 180 -9.29 -9.88 -8.83
CA LEU A 180 -9.45 -9.42 -10.21
C LEU A 180 -10.94 -9.26 -10.57
N ASN A 181 -11.76 -10.26 -10.23
CA ASN A 181 -13.20 -10.22 -10.50
C ASN A 181 -13.91 -9.09 -9.73
N ARG A 182 -13.53 -8.86 -8.47
CA ARG A 182 -14.11 -7.81 -7.64
C ARG A 182 -13.73 -6.41 -8.16
N ILE A 183 -12.48 -6.18 -8.51
CA ILE A 183 -12.01 -4.90 -9.09
C ILE A 183 -12.69 -4.66 -10.45
N ASN A 184 -12.76 -5.67 -11.31
CA ASN A 184 -13.46 -5.56 -12.59
C ASN A 184 -14.96 -5.24 -12.41
N SER A 185 -15.61 -5.81 -11.40
CA SER A 185 -17.01 -5.51 -11.07
C SER A 185 -17.16 -4.07 -10.56
N PHE A 186 -16.18 -3.56 -9.81
CA PHE A 186 -16.16 -2.16 -9.36
C PHE A 186 -15.95 -1.20 -10.55
N LYS A 187 -14.99 -1.47 -11.43
CA LYS A 187 -14.75 -0.67 -12.67
C LYS A 187 -16.02 -0.58 -13.53
N LYS A 188 -16.77 -1.66 -13.66
CA LYS A 188 -18.04 -1.66 -14.44
C LYS A 188 -19.11 -0.76 -13.83
N ARG A 189 -19.14 -0.61 -12.52
CA ARG A 189 -20.11 0.26 -11.80
C ARG A 189 -19.62 1.71 -11.73
N LYS A 190 -18.32 1.92 -11.58
CA LYS A 190 -17.67 3.23 -11.50
C LYS A 190 -16.83 3.50 -12.75
N HIS A 191 -17.45 4.03 -13.79
CA HIS A 191 -16.80 4.25 -15.08
C HIS A 191 -15.61 5.23 -15.06
N SER A 192 -15.51 6.08 -14.03
CA SER A 192 -14.36 6.95 -13.81
C SER A 192 -13.12 6.19 -13.32
N CYS A 193 -13.28 5.03 -12.71
CA CYS A 193 -12.17 4.20 -12.23
C CYS A 193 -11.44 3.53 -13.41
N LYS A 194 -10.16 3.89 -13.60
CA LYS A 194 -9.30 3.42 -14.71
C LYS A 194 -8.21 2.44 -14.27
N ILE A 195 -8.28 1.98 -13.03
CA ILE A 195 -7.24 1.12 -12.43
C ILE A 195 -6.96 -0.14 -13.26
N ASP A 196 -5.68 -0.44 -13.50
CA ASP A 196 -5.23 -1.63 -14.19
C ASP A 196 -4.27 -2.48 -13.35
N LEU A 197 -4.22 -3.79 -13.63
CA LEU A 197 -3.30 -4.70 -12.94
C LEU A 197 -1.86 -4.46 -13.44
N ALA A 198 -0.98 -3.91 -12.58
CA ALA A 198 0.44 -3.82 -12.87
C ALA A 198 1.13 -5.17 -12.68
N GLY A 199 0.68 -5.97 -11.70
CA GLY A 199 1.19 -7.32 -11.56
C GLY A 199 0.93 -8.00 -10.23
N ILE A 200 1.44 -9.24 -10.14
CA ILE A 200 1.39 -10.11 -8.97
C ILE A 200 2.82 -10.30 -8.47
N ILE A 201 3.08 -9.98 -7.21
CA ILE A 201 4.39 -10.15 -6.57
C ILE A 201 4.32 -11.33 -5.62
N PHE A 202 5.19 -12.33 -5.81
CA PHE A 202 5.36 -13.35 -4.78
C PHE A 202 6.15 -12.80 -3.61
N THR A 203 5.57 -12.95 -2.43
CA THR A 203 6.11 -12.47 -1.16
C THR A 203 6.29 -13.60 -0.18
N LYS A 204 7.15 -13.41 0.83
CA LYS A 204 7.44 -14.42 1.86
C LYS A 204 7.78 -15.77 1.25
N VAL A 205 8.49 -15.76 0.12
CA VAL A 205 8.87 -16.98 -0.58
C VAL A 205 9.86 -17.79 0.25
N ASP A 206 9.53 -19.04 0.53
CA ASP A 206 10.45 -20.03 1.08
C ASP A 206 10.83 -21.03 -0.03
N TYR A 207 12.01 -20.84 -0.60
CA TYR A 207 12.51 -21.69 -1.68
C TYR A 207 12.83 -23.13 -1.26
N ARG A 208 12.75 -23.46 0.04
CA ARG A 208 12.94 -24.84 0.52
C ARG A 208 11.68 -25.67 0.34
N THR A 209 10.50 -25.03 0.27
CA THR A 209 9.22 -25.74 0.14
C THR A 209 8.87 -26.04 -1.31
N ASN A 210 8.48 -27.29 -1.59
CA ASN A 210 8.03 -27.69 -2.92
C ASN A 210 6.71 -27.03 -3.31
N LEU A 211 5.83 -26.77 -2.32
CA LEU A 211 4.57 -26.09 -2.56
C LEU A 211 4.78 -24.70 -3.16
N HIS A 212 5.67 -23.88 -2.56
CA HIS A 212 5.95 -22.54 -3.11
C HIS A 212 6.49 -22.64 -4.54
N LYS A 213 7.47 -23.54 -4.78
CA LYS A 213 8.05 -23.74 -6.11
C LYS A 213 6.99 -24.14 -7.15
N SER A 214 6.15 -25.14 -6.84
CA SER A 214 5.11 -25.59 -7.77
C SER A 214 4.05 -24.51 -8.06
N THR A 215 3.57 -23.81 -7.01
CA THR A 215 2.60 -22.72 -7.17
C THR A 215 3.17 -21.56 -8.00
N MET A 216 4.42 -21.16 -7.73
CA MET A 216 5.10 -20.11 -8.52
C MET A 216 5.26 -20.52 -9.99
N THR A 217 5.66 -21.77 -10.25
CA THR A 217 5.79 -22.29 -11.62
C THR A 217 4.44 -22.29 -12.32
N GLU A 218 3.39 -22.78 -11.67
CA GLU A 218 2.02 -22.81 -12.23
C GLU A 218 1.55 -21.41 -12.60
N LEU A 219 1.68 -20.41 -11.70
CA LEU A 219 1.23 -19.06 -11.95
C LEU A 219 2.06 -18.34 -13.02
N ARG A 220 3.38 -18.64 -13.13
CA ARG A 220 4.27 -18.07 -14.15
C ARG A 220 4.12 -18.70 -15.54
N SER A 221 3.58 -19.91 -15.63
CA SER A 221 3.35 -20.61 -16.92
C SER A 221 1.88 -20.64 -17.35
N GLY A 222 0.94 -20.21 -16.51
CA GLY A 222 -0.50 -20.22 -16.76
C GLY A 222 -1.04 -18.86 -17.19
N ASP A 223 -2.32 -18.63 -16.89
CA ASP A 223 -3.10 -17.44 -17.28
C ASP A 223 -2.55 -16.11 -16.75
N TYR A 224 -1.63 -16.16 -15.78
CA TYR A 224 -1.03 -14.98 -15.15
C TYR A 224 0.42 -14.73 -15.57
N SER A 225 0.95 -15.50 -16.54
CA SER A 225 2.37 -15.44 -16.96
C SER A 225 2.88 -14.03 -17.23
N ASP A 226 2.08 -13.21 -17.90
CA ASP A 226 2.47 -11.86 -18.33
C ASP A 226 2.41 -10.83 -17.19
N VAL A 227 1.65 -11.13 -16.14
CA VAL A 227 1.43 -10.20 -15.02
C VAL A 227 2.17 -10.60 -13.74
N VAL A 228 2.73 -11.79 -13.64
CA VAL A 228 3.57 -12.18 -12.49
C VAL A 228 4.93 -11.51 -12.60
N PHE A 229 5.38 -10.90 -11.51
CA PHE A 229 6.73 -10.33 -11.42
C PHE A 229 7.80 -11.43 -11.55
N LYS A 230 8.90 -11.10 -12.22
CA LYS A 230 10.07 -11.99 -12.33
C LYS A 230 10.80 -12.09 -11.00
N ASN A 231 10.87 -10.95 -10.29
CA ASN A 231 11.52 -10.86 -9.00
C ASN A 231 10.54 -11.16 -7.85
N ASP A 232 10.99 -11.96 -6.89
CA ASP A 232 10.21 -12.37 -5.71
C ASP A 232 10.74 -11.67 -4.48
N PHE A 233 9.89 -11.54 -3.46
CA PHE A 233 10.28 -11.04 -2.15
C PHE A 233 10.35 -12.23 -1.17
N PRO A 234 11.55 -12.78 -0.88
CA PRO A 234 11.69 -13.92 0.00
C PRO A 234 11.37 -13.59 1.45
N GLN A 235 11.05 -14.62 2.23
CA GLN A 235 10.90 -14.46 3.67
C GLN A 235 12.27 -14.21 4.29
N ARG A 236 12.44 -13.06 4.94
CA ARG A 236 13.67 -12.63 5.60
C ARG A 236 13.38 -12.11 7.01
N ILE A 237 14.16 -12.56 7.98
CA ILE A 237 14.07 -12.07 9.37
C ILE A 237 14.47 -10.59 9.43
N SER A 238 15.49 -10.19 8.69
CA SER A 238 15.95 -8.80 8.60
C SER A 238 14.85 -7.82 8.17
N VAL A 239 13.98 -8.24 7.26
CA VAL A 239 12.83 -7.44 6.79
C VAL A 239 11.72 -7.40 7.85
N ALA A 240 11.46 -8.53 8.52
CA ALA A 240 10.41 -8.63 9.54
C ALA A 240 10.74 -7.81 10.79
N GLU A 241 12.03 -7.65 11.11
CA GLU A 241 12.51 -6.90 12.29
C GLU A 241 12.79 -5.41 12.00
N ALA A 242 12.87 -4.98 10.74
CA ALA A 242 13.13 -3.58 10.39
C ALA A 242 12.14 -2.58 11.01
N PRO A 243 10.82 -2.86 11.10
CA PRO A 243 9.86 -1.94 11.72
C PRO A 243 10.07 -1.67 13.22
N VAL A 244 10.89 -2.47 13.92
CA VAL A 244 11.27 -2.21 15.33
C VAL A 244 11.92 -0.83 15.50
N ASP A 245 12.61 -0.35 14.48
CA ASP A 245 13.23 0.97 14.48
C ASP A 245 12.29 2.09 13.97
N SER A 246 11.02 1.78 13.64
CA SER A 246 10.11 2.67 12.90
C SER A 246 10.75 3.22 11.62
N ARG A 247 11.47 2.35 10.90
CA ARG A 247 12.20 2.67 9.68
C ARG A 247 11.98 1.58 8.63
N PRO A 248 11.94 1.92 7.35
CA PRO A 248 11.95 0.94 6.27
C PRO A 248 13.28 0.16 6.28
N PHE A 249 13.28 -1.01 5.66
CA PHE A 249 14.44 -1.91 5.67
C PHE A 249 15.77 -1.21 5.34
N ILE A 250 15.75 -0.32 4.33
CA ILE A 250 16.96 0.31 3.81
C ILE A 250 17.65 1.27 4.80
N THR A 251 16.90 1.90 5.70
CA THR A 251 17.41 2.82 6.72
C THR A 251 17.47 2.20 8.11
N SER A 252 16.75 1.10 8.38
CA SER A 252 16.73 0.42 9.68
C SER A 252 18.12 0.00 10.17
N ALA A 253 18.49 0.45 11.36
CA ALA A 253 19.73 0.05 12.03
C ALA A 253 19.71 -1.44 12.40
N THR A 254 18.55 -1.97 12.77
CA THR A 254 18.35 -3.39 13.07
C THR A 254 18.57 -4.25 11.82
N ALA A 255 18.01 -3.86 10.68
CA ALA A 255 18.22 -4.57 9.42
C ALA A 255 19.67 -4.52 8.94
N LYS A 256 20.33 -3.36 9.03
CA LYS A 256 21.74 -3.15 8.63
C LYS A 256 22.73 -4.06 9.36
N ARG A 257 22.40 -4.52 10.56
CA ARG A 257 23.25 -5.43 11.36
C ARG A 257 23.11 -6.91 10.94
N LYS A 258 22.13 -7.24 10.10
CA LYS A 258 21.88 -8.62 9.68
C LYS A 258 22.79 -9.04 8.54
N PRO A 259 23.29 -10.28 8.53
CA PRO A 259 24.22 -10.76 7.50
C PRO A 259 23.63 -10.78 6.10
N ASP A 260 22.30 -10.85 5.96
CA ASP A 260 21.60 -10.89 4.69
C ASP A 260 21.18 -9.49 4.19
N PHE A 261 21.61 -8.39 4.84
CA PHE A 261 21.18 -7.03 4.49
C PHE A 261 21.47 -6.67 3.04
N HIS A 262 22.71 -6.86 2.57
CA HIS A 262 23.09 -6.48 1.21
C HIS A 262 22.40 -7.32 0.13
N ASP A 263 22.23 -8.63 0.36
CA ASP A 263 21.48 -9.51 -0.52
C ASP A 263 20.02 -9.08 -0.61
N THR A 264 19.39 -8.85 0.55
CA THR A 264 17.99 -8.40 0.63
C THR A 264 17.78 -7.02 0.01
N LYS A 265 18.71 -6.07 0.22
CA LYS A 265 18.69 -4.76 -0.44
C LYS A 265 18.70 -4.93 -1.95
N GLY A 266 19.59 -5.79 -2.49
CA GLY A 266 19.67 -6.07 -3.92
C GLY A 266 18.37 -6.68 -4.49
N ILE A 267 17.68 -7.52 -3.72
CA ILE A 267 16.37 -8.08 -4.10
C ILE A 267 15.32 -6.98 -4.17
N ILE A 268 15.22 -6.12 -3.15
CA ILE A 268 14.25 -5.02 -3.12
C ILE A 268 14.51 -4.06 -4.29
N THR A 269 15.77 -3.70 -4.55
CA THR A 269 16.13 -2.84 -5.70
C THR A 269 15.69 -3.45 -7.03
N LYS A 270 15.91 -4.75 -7.27
CA LYS A 270 15.45 -5.42 -8.50
C LYS A 270 13.93 -5.42 -8.62
N LEU A 271 13.23 -5.63 -7.49
CA LEU A 271 11.78 -5.61 -7.45
C LEU A 271 11.24 -4.20 -7.76
N THR A 272 11.89 -3.16 -7.22
CA THR A 272 11.53 -1.75 -7.49
C THR A 272 11.80 -1.37 -8.95
N ASN A 273 12.89 -1.83 -9.55
CA ASN A 273 13.16 -1.60 -10.96
C ASN A 273 12.08 -2.25 -11.85
N GLU A 274 11.67 -3.49 -11.54
CA GLU A 274 10.57 -4.13 -12.26
C GLU A 274 9.23 -3.43 -12.03
N PHE A 275 9.00 -2.88 -10.83
CA PHE A 275 7.85 -2.02 -10.56
C PHE A 275 7.84 -0.81 -11.50
N LEU A 276 8.95 -0.07 -11.62
CA LEU A 276 9.08 1.08 -12.51
C LEU A 276 8.78 0.71 -13.98
N GLU A 277 9.33 -0.41 -14.48
CA GLU A 277 9.07 -0.90 -15.83
C GLU A 277 7.56 -1.13 -16.08
N ARG A 278 6.82 -1.61 -15.07
CA ARG A 278 5.40 -1.99 -15.21
C ARG A 278 4.43 -0.81 -15.05
N VAL A 279 4.79 0.21 -14.28
CA VAL A 279 3.93 1.38 -14.06
C VAL A 279 4.30 2.57 -14.94
N GLY A 280 5.35 2.43 -15.78
CA GLY A 280 5.76 3.45 -16.74
C GLY A 280 6.48 4.61 -16.07
N GLY A 281 7.42 4.29 -15.20
CA GLY A 281 8.37 5.25 -14.59
C GLY A 281 9.58 5.46 -15.49
#